data_693d66934b18b801424b16033c603a08
#
_entry.id   693d66934b18b801424b16033c603a08
#
_cell.length_a   1.000
_cell.length_b   1.000
_cell.length_c   1.000
_cell.angle_alpha   90.00
_cell.angle_beta   90.00
_cell.angle_gamma   90.00
#
_symmetry.space_group_name_H-M   'P 1'
#
loop_
_entity.id
_entity.type
_entity.pdbx_description
1 polymer ?
#
loop_
_entity_poly.entity_id
_entity_poly.type
_entity_poly.pdbx_seq_one_letter_code
_entity_poly.pdbx_strand_id
1 'polypeptide(L)'
;CGGFNSIGIVSSGGAGKITAEWMINGEVYEDVFSLDISRFEKFHSELEFITERVTETLGNLYAMHWPYKQHTTSRNIKLLPYHNHLKNKGACFGQSAAYERPMWYAINSKDNNYKYSYGYQNWYDSAKYETVNARNNAALFELSPFAKFELSGEKTHSSLQYICSNDIKNE
;
A
#
# COMPACT_ATOMS: atom_id res chain seq x y z
N CYS A 1 -4.82 -20.43 13.19
CA CYS A 1 -5.14 -19.00 13.34
C CYS A 1 -4.33 -18.39 14.48
N GLY A 2 -3.77 -17.22 14.26
CA GLY A 2 -2.95 -16.53 15.26
C GLY A 2 -2.86 -15.02 14.99
N GLY A 3 -2.21 -14.28 15.90
CA GLY A 3 -1.91 -12.86 15.67
C GLY A 3 -3.08 -11.89 15.87
N PHE A 4 -4.09 -12.27 16.66
CA PHE A 4 -5.30 -11.44 16.87
C PHE A 4 -5.06 -10.15 17.70
N ASN A 5 -3.92 -10.02 18.35
CA ASN A 5 -3.46 -8.78 18.99
C ASN A 5 -4.56 -8.00 19.75
N SER A 6 -5.11 -8.60 20.80
CA SER A 6 -6.17 -8.04 21.69
C SER A 6 -7.58 -7.94 21.06
N ILE A 7 -7.80 -8.36 19.83
CA ILE A 7 -9.13 -8.37 19.18
C ILE A 7 -9.70 -9.78 18.97
N GLY A 8 -9.12 -10.80 19.63
CA GLY A 8 -9.47 -12.21 19.42
C GLY A 8 -10.94 -12.53 19.72
N ILE A 9 -11.52 -11.94 20.76
CA ILE A 9 -12.92 -12.19 21.10
C ILE A 9 -13.85 -11.70 20.00
N VAL A 10 -13.71 -10.49 19.56
CA VAL A 10 -14.56 -9.91 18.49
C VAL A 10 -14.34 -10.59 17.15
N SER A 11 -13.12 -11.07 16.86
CA SER A 11 -12.78 -11.72 15.60
C SER A 11 -13.08 -13.22 15.55
N SER A 12 -13.39 -13.84 16.68
CA SER A 12 -13.49 -15.31 16.81
C SER A 12 -14.55 -15.93 15.89
N GLY A 13 -15.73 -15.33 15.81
CA GLY A 13 -16.81 -15.81 14.95
C GLY A 13 -16.45 -15.81 13.47
N GLY A 14 -15.91 -14.68 12.97
CA GLY A 14 -15.45 -14.55 11.60
C GLY A 14 -14.29 -15.48 11.27
N ALA A 15 -13.28 -15.54 12.15
CA ALA A 15 -12.14 -16.43 11.98
C ALA A 15 -12.56 -17.90 11.95
N GLY A 16 -13.50 -18.30 12.83
CA GLY A 16 -14.05 -19.65 12.85
C GLY A 16 -14.79 -20.02 11.56
N LYS A 17 -15.66 -19.12 11.06
CA LYS A 17 -16.37 -19.28 9.79
C LYS A 17 -15.38 -19.47 8.63
N ILE A 18 -14.50 -18.52 8.43
CA ILE A 18 -13.51 -18.53 7.33
C ILE A 18 -12.66 -19.81 7.36
N THR A 19 -12.17 -20.18 8.56
CA THR A 19 -11.34 -21.40 8.70
C THR A 19 -12.12 -22.65 8.36
N ALA A 20 -13.38 -22.76 8.82
CA ALA A 20 -14.23 -23.91 8.52
C ALA A 20 -14.54 -24.01 7.02
N GLU A 21 -14.88 -22.91 6.38
CA GLU A 21 -15.12 -22.87 4.92
C GLU A 21 -13.87 -23.29 4.13
N TRP A 22 -12.70 -22.77 4.52
CA TRP A 22 -11.44 -23.14 3.89
C TRP A 22 -11.11 -24.62 4.05
N MET A 23 -11.33 -25.17 5.23
CA MET A 23 -11.10 -26.61 5.49
C MET A 23 -12.04 -27.51 4.69
N ILE A 24 -13.30 -27.11 4.49
CA ILE A 24 -14.32 -27.93 3.81
C ILE A 24 -14.23 -27.78 2.29
N ASN A 25 -14.07 -26.57 1.80
CA ASN A 25 -14.19 -26.25 0.38
C ASN A 25 -12.83 -26.14 -0.33
N GLY A 26 -11.71 -26.06 0.43
CA GLY A 26 -10.38 -25.80 -0.11
C GLY A 26 -10.11 -24.34 -0.47
N GLU A 27 -11.14 -23.50 -0.41
CA GLU A 27 -11.07 -22.06 -0.67
C GLU A 27 -12.02 -21.28 0.23
N VAL A 28 -11.84 -19.98 0.28
CA VAL A 28 -12.70 -19.03 1.01
C VAL A 28 -13.43 -18.18 -0.01
N TYR A 29 -14.74 -18.01 0.18
CA TYR A 29 -15.57 -17.24 -0.76
C TYR A 29 -15.33 -15.73 -0.64
N GLU A 30 -15.09 -15.24 0.56
CA GLU A 30 -14.81 -13.83 0.82
C GLU A 30 -13.35 -13.48 0.48
N ASP A 31 -13.10 -12.24 0.05
CA ASP A 31 -11.74 -11.70 -0.11
C ASP A 31 -11.10 -11.47 1.26
N VAL A 32 -10.31 -12.43 1.69
CA VAL A 32 -9.55 -12.40 2.95
C VAL A 32 -8.04 -12.30 2.72
N PHE A 33 -7.59 -11.84 1.56
CA PHE A 33 -6.16 -11.75 1.23
C PHE A 33 -5.37 -10.99 2.29
N SER A 34 -5.93 -9.93 2.87
CA SER A 34 -5.31 -9.16 3.95
C SER A 34 -5.05 -9.96 5.23
N LEU A 35 -5.64 -11.14 5.38
CA LEU A 35 -5.49 -12.05 6.51
C LEU A 35 -4.76 -13.35 6.14
N ASP A 36 -4.64 -13.64 4.83
CA ASP A 36 -4.01 -14.85 4.33
C ASP A 36 -2.50 -14.85 4.56
N ILE A 37 -1.96 -16.03 4.85
CA ILE A 37 -0.52 -16.19 5.06
C ILE A 37 0.30 -15.89 3.80
N SER A 38 -0.28 -16.06 2.63
CA SER A 38 0.37 -15.77 1.34
C SER A 38 0.71 -14.28 1.12
N ARG A 39 0.11 -13.37 1.93
CA ARG A 39 0.46 -11.95 1.92
C ARG A 39 1.88 -11.65 2.41
N PHE A 40 2.47 -12.59 3.16
CA PHE A 40 3.81 -12.42 3.70
C PHE A 40 4.89 -12.71 2.67
N GLU A 41 5.83 -11.81 2.57
CA GLU A 41 7.07 -11.96 1.80
C GLU A 41 8.22 -12.35 2.73
N LYS A 42 9.36 -12.75 2.15
CA LYS A 42 10.52 -13.24 2.91
C LYS A 42 10.98 -12.27 4.00
N PHE A 43 11.03 -10.98 3.73
CA PHE A 43 11.48 -9.98 4.70
C PHE A 43 10.60 -9.91 5.95
N HIS A 44 9.30 -10.29 5.85
CA HIS A 44 8.41 -10.33 7.01
C HIS A 44 8.81 -11.40 8.05
N SER A 45 9.65 -12.36 7.71
CA SER A 45 10.16 -13.37 8.63
C SER A 45 11.53 -13.01 9.23
N GLU A 46 12.13 -11.90 8.84
CA GLU A 46 13.39 -11.42 9.39
C GLU A 46 13.20 -10.87 10.80
N LEU A 47 14.05 -11.31 11.73
CA LEU A 47 13.89 -10.98 13.15
C LEU A 47 13.95 -9.47 13.40
N GLU A 48 14.81 -8.76 12.72
CA GLU A 48 14.93 -7.30 12.83
C GLU A 48 13.62 -6.61 12.43
N PHE A 49 13.07 -6.97 11.26
CA PHE A 49 11.78 -6.45 10.80
C PHE A 49 10.66 -6.73 11.80
N ILE A 50 10.56 -7.98 12.27
CA ILE A 50 9.51 -8.39 13.23
C ILE A 50 9.63 -7.58 14.51
N THR A 51 10.83 -7.47 15.08
CA THR A 51 11.06 -6.80 16.36
C THR A 51 10.65 -5.32 16.30
N GLU A 52 11.07 -4.62 15.27
CA GLU A 52 10.73 -3.21 15.09
C GLU A 52 9.26 -2.99 14.77
N ARG A 53 8.75 -3.70 13.75
CA ARG A 53 7.42 -3.48 13.19
C ARG A 53 6.31 -3.93 14.13
N VAL A 54 6.46 -5.06 14.84
CA VAL A 54 5.47 -5.55 15.79
C VAL A 54 5.32 -4.56 16.95
N THR A 55 6.42 -4.04 17.47
CA THR A 55 6.41 -3.04 18.55
C THR A 55 5.65 -1.78 18.12
N GLU A 56 5.94 -1.23 16.96
CA GLU A 56 5.22 -0.06 16.43
C GLU A 56 3.75 -0.37 16.18
N THR A 57 3.43 -1.52 15.58
CA THR A 57 2.06 -1.91 15.25
C THR A 57 1.20 -2.08 16.51
N LEU A 58 1.72 -2.73 17.54
CA LEU A 58 1.04 -2.89 18.82
C LEU A 58 0.83 -1.54 19.51
N GLY A 59 1.86 -0.68 19.52
CA GLY A 59 1.75 0.67 20.06
C GLY A 59 0.69 1.50 19.33
N ASN A 60 0.60 1.36 18.02
CA ASN A 60 -0.38 2.08 17.20
C ASN A 60 -1.84 1.65 17.44
N LEU A 61 -2.11 0.43 17.95
CA LEU A 61 -3.48 0.02 18.32
C LEU A 61 -4.11 0.95 19.38
N TYR A 62 -3.30 1.49 20.27
CA TYR A 62 -3.74 2.31 21.41
C TYR A 62 -3.32 3.78 21.27
N ALA A 63 -2.62 4.13 20.21
CA ALA A 63 -2.18 5.49 19.94
C ALA A 63 -3.25 6.34 19.25
N MET A 64 -3.01 7.63 19.11
CA MET A 64 -3.82 8.51 18.29
C MET A 64 -3.80 8.07 16.81
N HIS A 65 -4.99 7.80 16.25
CA HIS A 65 -5.14 7.38 14.85
C HIS A 65 -5.19 8.60 13.93
N TRP A 66 -4.02 9.17 13.65
CA TRP A 66 -3.91 10.30 12.74
C TRP A 66 -4.25 9.89 11.30
N PRO A 67 -4.97 10.73 10.55
CA PRO A 67 -5.14 10.52 9.11
C PRO A 67 -3.80 10.40 8.39
N TYR A 68 -3.70 9.46 7.44
CA TYR A 68 -2.51 9.25 6.62
C TYR A 68 -1.23 8.86 7.38
N LYS A 69 -1.35 8.46 8.64
CA LYS A 69 -0.18 8.06 9.44
C LYS A 69 0.59 6.94 8.77
N GLN A 70 1.89 7.13 8.65
CA GLN A 70 2.82 6.16 8.11
C GLN A 70 3.59 5.45 9.23
N HIS A 71 4.01 4.22 8.97
CA HIS A 71 4.98 3.54 9.84
C HIS A 71 6.32 4.28 9.80
N THR A 72 7.01 4.29 10.93
CA THR A 72 8.33 4.92 11.09
C THR A 72 9.46 3.91 11.17
N THR A 73 9.17 2.68 11.59
CA THR A 73 10.13 1.57 11.66
C THR A 73 10.20 0.79 10.36
N SER A 74 11.26 0.02 10.20
CA SER A 74 11.48 -0.90 9.06
C SER A 74 11.15 -0.22 7.72
N ARG A 75 11.71 0.97 7.53
CA ARG A 75 11.59 1.75 6.29
C ARG A 75 12.65 1.30 5.28
N ASN A 76 12.47 1.68 4.03
CA ASN A 76 13.39 1.41 2.92
C ASN A 76 13.56 -0.08 2.57
N ILE A 77 12.58 -0.93 2.87
CA ILE A 77 12.61 -2.37 2.54
C ILE A 77 12.61 -2.56 1.02
N LYS A 78 11.69 -1.88 0.33
CA LYS A 78 11.63 -1.88 -1.14
C LYS A 78 11.72 -0.45 -1.67
N LEU A 79 12.72 -0.19 -2.49
CA LEU A 79 12.93 1.11 -3.10
C LEU A 79 12.51 1.08 -4.57
N LEU A 80 11.96 2.19 -5.03
CA LEU A 80 11.67 2.40 -6.44
C LEU A 80 12.97 2.64 -7.24
N PRO A 81 13.03 2.32 -8.53
CA PRO A 81 14.22 2.59 -9.36
C PRO A 81 14.69 4.05 -9.30
N TYR A 82 13.76 4.98 -9.23
CA TYR A 82 14.05 6.43 -9.15
C TYR A 82 14.07 7.00 -7.74
N HIS A 83 14.08 6.17 -6.70
CA HIS A 83 13.94 6.61 -5.31
C HIS A 83 14.83 7.81 -4.94
N ASN A 84 16.13 7.73 -5.21
CA ASN A 84 17.07 8.81 -4.89
C ASN A 84 16.77 10.09 -5.68
N HIS A 85 16.38 9.97 -6.94
CA HIS A 85 15.99 11.13 -7.75
C HIS A 85 14.75 11.81 -7.17
N LEU A 86 13.73 11.03 -6.82
CA LEU A 86 12.49 11.54 -6.22
C LEU A 86 12.75 12.19 -4.85
N LYS A 87 13.61 11.57 -4.03
CA LYS A 87 14.06 12.14 -2.75
C LYS A 87 14.70 13.51 -2.93
N ASN A 88 15.60 13.66 -3.90
CA ASN A 88 16.27 14.92 -4.22
C ASN A 88 15.29 15.99 -4.75
N LYS A 89 14.14 15.58 -5.29
CA LYS A 89 13.04 16.45 -5.71
C LYS A 89 12.09 16.84 -4.56
N GLY A 90 12.39 16.44 -3.32
CA GLY A 90 11.59 16.77 -2.15
C GLY A 90 10.40 15.85 -1.92
N ALA A 91 10.44 14.62 -2.42
CA ALA A 91 9.38 13.64 -2.16
C ALA A 91 9.26 13.33 -0.67
N CYS A 92 8.04 13.35 -0.17
CA CYS A 92 7.64 12.74 1.08
C CYS A 92 7.21 11.29 0.79
N PHE A 93 7.86 10.32 1.41
CA PHE A 93 7.59 8.92 1.17
C PHE A 93 6.64 8.32 2.20
N GLY A 94 5.75 7.46 1.71
CA GLY A 94 4.94 6.54 2.49
C GLY A 94 5.13 5.11 2.02
N GLN A 95 4.79 4.13 2.85
CA GLN A 95 4.88 2.72 2.48
C GLN A 95 3.57 2.20 1.90
N SER A 96 3.66 1.48 0.78
CA SER A 96 2.59 0.65 0.24
C SER A 96 3.18 -0.65 -0.28
N ALA A 97 2.73 -1.80 0.24
CA ALA A 97 3.31 -3.13 -0.02
C ALA A 97 4.84 -3.15 0.16
N ALA A 98 5.31 -2.50 1.23
CA ALA A 98 6.71 -2.27 1.59
C ALA A 98 7.53 -1.39 0.62
N TYR A 99 6.96 -0.95 -0.50
CA TYR A 99 7.61 0.05 -1.36
C TYR A 99 7.53 1.44 -0.75
N GLU A 100 8.67 2.14 -0.77
CA GLU A 100 8.72 3.58 -0.49
C GLU A 100 8.18 4.34 -1.69
N ARG A 101 6.93 4.79 -1.60
CA ARG A 101 6.25 5.53 -2.67
C ARG A 101 6.22 7.02 -2.38
N PRO A 102 6.47 7.89 -3.37
CA PRO A 102 6.26 9.32 -3.19
C PRO A 102 4.75 9.58 -3.01
N MET A 103 4.39 10.24 -1.92
CA MET A 103 3.02 10.58 -1.60
C MET A 103 2.68 12.01 -2.01
N TRP A 104 3.63 12.91 -1.87
CA TRP A 104 3.57 14.31 -2.27
C TRP A 104 4.97 14.90 -2.32
N TYR A 105 5.15 16.07 -2.94
CA TYR A 105 6.44 16.74 -3.07
C TYR A 105 6.40 18.11 -2.41
N ALA A 106 7.36 18.38 -1.51
CA ALA A 106 7.46 19.67 -0.86
C ALA A 106 7.82 20.77 -1.87
N ILE A 107 7.00 21.80 -1.95
CA ILE A 107 7.17 22.92 -2.91
C ILE A 107 8.55 23.57 -2.79
N ASN A 108 9.07 23.67 -1.58
CA ASN A 108 10.37 24.33 -1.29
C ASN A 108 11.46 23.34 -0.85
N SER A 109 11.28 22.05 -1.01
CA SER A 109 12.22 20.96 -0.64
C SER A 109 12.67 20.95 0.83
N LYS A 110 12.13 21.81 1.69
CA LYS A 110 12.60 22.01 3.07
C LYS A 110 11.81 21.25 4.13
N ASP A 111 10.56 20.92 3.89
CA ASP A 111 9.70 20.22 4.85
C ASP A 111 8.86 19.18 4.12
N ASN A 112 9.46 18.03 3.88
CA ASN A 112 8.85 16.89 3.22
C ASN A 112 8.40 15.81 4.21
N ASN A 113 8.11 16.17 5.45
CA ASN A 113 7.61 15.26 6.47
C ASN A 113 6.13 15.51 6.75
N TYR A 114 5.40 14.45 7.12
CA TYR A 114 4.04 14.60 7.61
C TYR A 114 4.00 15.32 8.95
N LYS A 115 3.10 16.29 9.08
CA LYS A 115 2.67 16.87 10.34
C LYS A 115 1.22 16.45 10.57
N TYR A 116 1.04 15.40 11.35
CA TYR A 116 -0.27 14.79 11.52
C TYR A 116 -1.25 15.75 12.23
N SER A 117 -2.45 15.85 11.68
CA SER A 117 -3.52 16.71 12.18
C SER A 117 -4.87 16.15 11.76
N TYR A 118 -5.93 16.47 12.50
CA TYR A 118 -7.32 16.27 12.05
C TYR A 118 -7.87 17.46 11.28
N GLY A 119 -7.15 18.57 11.29
CA GLY A 119 -7.49 19.78 10.53
C GLY A 119 -6.83 19.81 9.16
N TYR A 120 -6.47 21.01 8.74
CA TYR A 120 -5.78 21.24 7.48
C TYR A 120 -4.43 20.54 7.45
N GLN A 121 -4.20 19.74 6.41
CA GLN A 121 -3.01 18.93 6.29
C GLN A 121 -1.85 19.73 5.70
N ASN A 122 -0.64 19.57 6.25
CA ASN A 122 0.53 20.33 5.80
C ASN A 122 0.97 20.03 4.35
N TRP A 123 0.54 18.89 3.80
CA TRP A 123 0.80 18.49 2.42
C TRP A 123 -0.22 19.02 1.41
N TYR A 124 -1.34 19.59 1.88
CA TYR A 124 -2.48 19.95 1.01
C TYR A 124 -2.07 20.95 -0.09
N ASP A 125 -1.34 22.00 0.23
CA ASP A 125 -0.92 22.99 -0.76
C ASP A 125 0.03 22.40 -1.80
N SER A 126 0.90 21.47 -1.39
CA SER A 126 1.77 20.73 -2.29
C SER A 126 0.98 19.87 -3.25
N ALA A 127 0.04 19.06 -2.75
CA ALA A 127 -0.81 18.22 -3.58
C ALA A 127 -1.73 19.05 -4.51
N LYS A 128 -2.23 20.19 -4.04
CA LYS A 128 -2.98 21.14 -4.87
C LYS A 128 -2.11 21.67 -6.02
N TYR A 129 -0.88 22.09 -5.72
CA TYR A 129 0.05 22.57 -6.74
C TYR A 129 0.35 21.50 -7.78
N GLU A 130 0.65 20.26 -7.37
CA GLU A 130 0.87 19.13 -8.27
C GLU A 130 -0.35 18.86 -9.16
N THR A 131 -1.55 18.86 -8.57
CA THR A 131 -2.80 18.63 -9.31
C THR A 131 -3.05 19.70 -10.36
N VAL A 132 -2.88 20.97 -10.01
CA VAL A 132 -3.06 22.10 -10.95
C VAL A 132 -2.03 22.03 -12.07
N ASN A 133 -0.76 21.72 -11.71
CA ASN A 133 0.29 21.56 -12.71
C ASN A 133 0.01 20.39 -13.67
N ALA A 134 -0.44 19.24 -13.15
CA ALA A 134 -0.78 18.08 -13.98
C ALA A 134 -1.91 18.37 -14.98
N ARG A 135 -2.87 19.23 -14.60
CA ARG A 135 -3.99 19.62 -15.49
C ARG A 135 -3.61 20.65 -16.54
N ASN A 136 -2.72 21.56 -16.24
CA ASN A 136 -2.41 22.69 -17.10
C ASN A 136 -1.10 22.51 -17.90
N ASN A 137 -0.26 21.58 -17.49
CA ASN A 137 1.05 21.35 -18.07
C ASN A 137 1.27 19.84 -18.27
N ALA A 138 2.46 19.35 -17.88
CA ALA A 138 2.83 17.94 -17.94
C ALA A 138 3.10 17.37 -16.55
N ALA A 139 2.81 16.09 -16.36
CA ALA A 139 3.12 15.36 -15.14
C ALA A 139 3.73 13.99 -15.46
N LEU A 140 4.61 13.54 -14.57
CA LEU A 140 5.18 12.20 -14.59
C LEU A 140 4.73 11.45 -13.33
N PHE A 141 4.13 10.26 -13.53
CA PHE A 141 3.66 9.41 -12.45
C PHE A 141 4.58 8.20 -12.30
N GLU A 142 5.11 7.98 -11.11
CA GLU A 142 5.93 6.80 -10.78
C GLU A 142 5.01 5.61 -10.46
N LEU A 143 4.94 4.68 -11.39
CA LEU A 143 4.07 3.50 -11.33
C LEU A 143 4.84 2.17 -11.24
N SER A 144 6.16 2.22 -11.00
CA SER A 144 6.99 1.01 -10.92
C SER A 144 6.54 -0.03 -9.88
N PRO A 145 5.91 0.34 -8.74
CA PRO A 145 5.46 -0.67 -7.78
C PRO A 145 4.20 -1.44 -8.19
N PHE A 146 3.49 -0.99 -9.22
CA PHE A 146 2.34 -1.74 -9.74
C PHE A 146 2.79 -3.00 -10.46
N ALA A 147 2.02 -4.08 -10.32
CA ALA A 147 2.25 -5.32 -11.06
C ALA A 147 2.13 -5.08 -12.58
N LYS A 148 2.98 -5.75 -13.34
CA LYS A 148 2.95 -5.79 -14.80
C LYS A 148 2.70 -7.23 -15.19
N PHE A 149 1.72 -7.43 -16.05
CA PHE A 149 1.35 -8.75 -16.55
C PHE A 149 1.55 -8.78 -18.06
N GLU A 150 2.12 -9.86 -18.55
CA GLU A 150 2.17 -10.17 -19.96
C GLU A 150 1.22 -11.35 -20.24
N LEU A 151 0.27 -11.12 -21.13
CA LEU A 151 -0.60 -12.17 -21.66
C LEU A 151 -0.21 -12.47 -23.09
N SER A 152 -0.05 -13.76 -23.43
CA SER A 152 0.25 -14.22 -24.78
C SER A 152 -0.69 -15.35 -25.20
N GLY A 153 -0.90 -15.50 -26.50
CA GLY A 153 -1.74 -16.54 -27.09
C GLY A 153 -2.79 -15.98 -28.06
N GLU A 154 -3.32 -16.84 -28.90
CA GLU A 154 -4.26 -16.47 -29.98
C GLU A 154 -5.55 -15.81 -29.47
N LYS A 155 -5.99 -16.17 -28.27
CA LYS A 155 -7.24 -15.66 -27.67
C LYS A 155 -7.03 -14.50 -26.71
N THR A 156 -5.82 -14.00 -26.54
CA THR A 156 -5.49 -12.95 -25.56
C THR A 156 -6.41 -11.73 -25.68
N HIS A 157 -6.55 -11.22 -26.88
CA HIS A 157 -7.36 -10.04 -27.13
C HIS A 157 -8.84 -10.27 -26.79
N SER A 158 -9.42 -11.39 -27.23
CA SER A 158 -10.82 -11.71 -26.94
C SER A 158 -11.07 -11.98 -25.46
N SER A 159 -10.09 -12.58 -24.76
CA SER A 159 -10.18 -12.83 -23.32
C SER A 159 -10.11 -11.53 -22.52
N LEU A 160 -9.19 -10.65 -22.86
CA LEU A 160 -9.11 -9.32 -22.22
C LEU A 160 -10.35 -8.49 -22.51
N GLN A 161 -10.86 -8.50 -23.75
CA GLN A 161 -12.10 -7.79 -24.10
C GLN A 161 -13.31 -8.30 -23.31
N TYR A 162 -13.33 -9.58 -22.92
CA TYR A 162 -14.38 -10.15 -22.10
C TYR A 162 -14.25 -9.77 -20.62
N ILE A 163 -13.02 -9.75 -20.11
CA ILE A 163 -12.74 -9.51 -18.67
C ILE A 163 -12.76 -8.01 -18.32
N CYS A 164 -12.18 -7.16 -19.18
CA CYS A 164 -12.06 -5.74 -18.93
C CYS A 164 -13.38 -5.01 -19.23
N SER A 165 -13.70 -4.02 -18.40
CA SER A 165 -14.84 -3.15 -18.63
C SER A 165 -14.61 -2.10 -19.73
N ASN A 166 -13.36 -1.84 -20.08
CA ASN A 166 -12.98 -0.94 -21.17
C ASN A 166 -12.99 -1.67 -22.52
N ASP A 167 -13.23 -0.94 -23.61
CA ASP A 167 -13.03 -1.46 -24.96
C ASP A 167 -11.54 -1.37 -25.34
N ILE A 168 -10.84 -2.50 -25.27
CA ILE A 168 -9.41 -2.59 -25.55
C ILE A 168 -9.09 -2.65 -27.07
N LYS A 169 -10.10 -2.64 -27.95
CA LYS A 169 -9.90 -2.65 -29.42
C LYS A 169 -9.44 -1.30 -29.97
N ASN A 170 -9.71 -0.23 -29.21
CA ASN A 170 -9.51 1.14 -29.66
C ASN A 170 -8.34 1.84 -28.94
N GLU A 171 -7.44 1.09 -28.28
CA GLU A 171 -6.23 1.59 -27.64
C GLU A 171 -4.98 1.24 -28.44
#